data_cb3bebe34f8e3c0305279669c171d1ca
#
_entry.id   cb3bebe34f8e3c0305279669c171d1ca
#
_cell.length_a   1.000
_cell.length_b   1.000
_cell.length_c   1.000
_cell.angle_alpha   90.00
_cell.angle_beta   90.00
_cell.angle_gamma   90.00
#
_symmetry.space_group_name_H-M   'P 1'
#
loop_
_entity.id
_entity.type
_entity.pdbx_description
1 polymer ?
#
loop_
_entity_poly.entity_id
_entity_poly.type
_entity_poly.pdbx_seq_one_letter_code
_entity_poly.pdbx_strand_id
1 'polypeptide(L)'
;MATITASVAIAQENDSIIVVQSPSGRLSGLIDIQDLVNEGFNYYQDEFTGNWAGIEVGVNGFSRPDYSMYDADDKDFLSNNLLMSNVLNLNILQYSKGLQSTRNTVGLVTGIGLSLQSYRLDNKTTIEKDAFGKVQPKTMFFDSNQKSKFSMVYIEVPLMAEFQVPVKHVADRLYFSAGINVGRRLSSHTKVKYRSDDKKQKLKTPGDYSLRDFTFGGTVRVGYRWVNLFANYDFTPMFEDHRGPRLYPFSFGLRLISF
;
A
#
# COMPACT_ATOMS: atom_id res chain seq x y z
N MET A 1 -50.06 -20.68 12.89
CA MET A 1 -49.42 -22.01 13.06
C MET A 1 -48.99 -22.48 11.68
N ALA A 2 -47.74 -22.39 11.37
CA ALA A 2 -47.17 -22.87 10.11
C ALA A 2 -46.48 -24.19 10.40
N THR A 3 -47.01 -25.27 9.87
CA THR A 3 -46.45 -26.61 9.93
C THR A 3 -45.28 -26.70 8.96
N ILE A 4 -44.11 -26.95 9.50
CA ILE A 4 -42.88 -27.22 8.73
C ILE A 4 -42.86 -28.72 8.43
N THR A 5 -43.05 -29.09 7.17
CA THR A 5 -42.84 -30.46 6.68
C THR A 5 -41.41 -30.62 6.25
N ALA A 6 -40.66 -31.45 6.95
CA ALA A 6 -39.35 -31.88 6.51
C ALA A 6 -39.50 -33.05 5.52
N SER A 7 -39.02 -32.91 4.31
CA SER A 7 -38.91 -34.00 3.34
C SER A 7 -37.51 -34.61 3.39
N VAL A 8 -37.46 -35.90 3.65
CA VAL A 8 -36.23 -36.71 3.56
C VAL A 8 -36.24 -37.37 2.18
N ALA A 9 -35.28 -37.07 1.35
CA ALA A 9 -35.05 -37.80 0.12
C ALA A 9 -33.91 -38.80 0.35
N ILE A 10 -34.16 -40.08 0.19
CA ILE A 10 -33.16 -41.17 0.22
C ILE A 10 -32.88 -41.50 -1.26
N ALA A 11 -31.71 -41.18 -1.72
CA ALA A 11 -31.18 -41.72 -2.98
C ALA A 11 -30.26 -42.91 -2.63
N GLN A 12 -30.63 -44.05 -3.15
CA GLN A 12 -29.89 -45.32 -2.93
C GLN A 12 -29.04 -45.59 -4.17
N GLU A 13 -27.78 -45.24 -4.12
CA GLU A 13 -26.74 -45.85 -4.96
C GLU A 13 -25.48 -45.98 -4.11
N ASN A 14 -25.25 -47.15 -3.64
CA ASN A 14 -24.07 -47.80 -3.04
C ASN A 14 -23.12 -47.04 -2.08
N ASP A 15 -23.52 -45.91 -1.53
CA ASP A 15 -22.95 -45.35 -0.30
C ASP A 15 -23.98 -44.47 0.35
N SER A 16 -24.42 -44.79 1.55
CA SER A 16 -25.46 -44.10 2.28
C SER A 16 -25.00 -42.71 2.73
N ILE A 17 -25.33 -41.72 1.95
CA ILE A 17 -25.14 -40.30 2.32
C ILE A 17 -26.44 -39.84 2.98
N ILE A 18 -26.42 -39.56 4.26
CA ILE A 18 -27.53 -38.92 4.98
C ILE A 18 -27.36 -37.39 4.78
N VAL A 19 -28.13 -36.79 3.88
CA VAL A 19 -28.22 -35.33 3.76
C VAL A 19 -29.23 -34.83 4.79
N VAL A 20 -28.75 -34.25 5.86
CA VAL A 20 -29.58 -33.52 6.83
C VAL A 20 -29.72 -32.07 6.36
N GLN A 21 -30.85 -31.74 5.75
CA GLN A 21 -31.19 -30.33 5.50
C GLN A 21 -31.62 -29.66 6.81
N SER A 22 -30.81 -28.77 7.32
CA SER A 22 -31.15 -27.94 8.47
C SER A 22 -32.01 -26.75 8.05
N PRO A 23 -33.01 -26.35 8.86
CA PRO A 23 -33.90 -25.24 8.50
C PRO A 23 -33.09 -23.91 8.51
N SER A 24 -33.39 -23.11 7.50
CA SER A 24 -32.85 -21.78 7.19
C SER A 24 -32.67 -20.88 8.41
N GLY A 25 -31.49 -20.66 8.81
CA GLY A 25 -31.08 -19.57 9.69
C GLY A 25 -29.64 -19.22 9.40
N ARG A 26 -29.43 -18.06 8.93
CA ARG A 26 -28.24 -17.20 8.77
C ARG A 26 -26.79 -17.72 9.04
N LEU A 27 -26.56 -18.98 9.29
CA LEU A 27 -25.28 -19.62 9.54
C LEU A 27 -24.84 -20.61 8.44
N SER A 28 -25.74 -20.98 7.53
CA SER A 28 -25.45 -21.96 6.46
C SER A 28 -24.60 -21.42 5.29
N GLY A 29 -24.28 -20.13 5.29
CA GLY A 29 -23.38 -19.54 4.30
C GLY A 29 -21.90 -19.50 4.72
N LEU A 30 -21.60 -20.00 5.93
CA LEU A 30 -20.25 -19.91 6.50
C LEU A 30 -19.48 -21.25 6.53
N ILE A 31 -20.16 -22.36 6.31
CA ILE A 31 -19.54 -23.69 6.34
C ILE A 31 -20.21 -24.57 5.28
N ASP A 32 -19.47 -24.94 4.25
CA ASP A 32 -19.88 -25.99 3.34
C ASP A 32 -19.57 -27.35 4.00
N ILE A 33 -20.62 -28.06 4.43
CA ILE A 33 -20.50 -29.32 5.14
C ILE A 33 -19.97 -30.42 4.20
N GLN A 34 -20.16 -30.28 2.90
CA GLN A 34 -19.69 -31.25 1.91
C GLN A 34 -18.17 -31.18 1.75
N ASP A 35 -17.62 -29.98 1.77
CA ASP A 35 -16.17 -29.76 1.78
C ASP A 35 -15.54 -30.26 3.09
N LEU A 36 -16.24 -30.08 4.20
CA LEU A 36 -15.80 -30.58 5.51
C LEU A 36 -15.71 -32.11 5.57
N VAL A 37 -16.61 -32.81 4.90
CA VAL A 37 -16.65 -34.28 4.88
C VAL A 37 -15.60 -34.86 3.92
N ASN A 38 -15.36 -34.19 2.80
CA ASN A 38 -14.45 -34.67 1.77
C ASN A 38 -12.98 -34.32 2.03
N GLU A 39 -12.71 -33.19 2.68
CA GLU A 39 -11.36 -32.66 2.90
C GLU A 39 -10.91 -32.65 4.37
N GLY A 40 -11.80 -33.04 5.27
CA GLY A 40 -11.55 -32.99 6.72
C GLY A 40 -11.48 -31.54 7.21
N PHE A 41 -10.86 -31.33 8.39
CA PHE A 41 -10.71 -29.98 8.97
C PHE A 41 -9.62 -29.13 8.30
N ASN A 42 -9.09 -29.56 7.15
CA ASN A 42 -8.15 -28.81 6.35
C ASN A 42 -8.91 -27.97 5.32
N TYR A 43 -9.37 -26.84 5.74
CA TYR A 43 -10.07 -25.89 4.86
C TYR A 43 -9.07 -25.27 3.87
N TYR A 44 -9.17 -25.67 2.64
CA TYR A 44 -8.49 -25.03 1.50
C TYR A 44 -9.48 -24.09 0.81
N GLN A 45 -9.03 -22.86 0.51
CA GLN A 45 -9.78 -22.04 -0.44
C GLN A 45 -9.67 -22.64 -1.83
N ASP A 46 -10.78 -22.76 -2.54
CA ASP A 46 -10.79 -23.25 -3.93
C ASP A 46 -9.94 -22.38 -4.85
N GLU A 47 -9.85 -21.08 -4.53
CA GLU A 47 -9.03 -20.11 -5.26
C GLU A 47 -8.11 -19.32 -4.33
N PHE A 48 -6.88 -19.09 -4.78
CA PHE A 48 -5.94 -18.22 -4.07
C PHE A 48 -6.39 -16.76 -4.21
N THR A 49 -6.66 -16.11 -3.10
CA THR A 49 -6.94 -14.67 -3.04
C THR A 49 -5.82 -13.96 -2.31
N GLY A 50 -5.13 -13.04 -3.01
CA GLY A 50 -4.05 -12.24 -2.45
C GLY A 50 -4.56 -11.11 -1.55
N ASN A 51 -3.65 -10.51 -0.81
CA ASN A 51 -3.94 -9.48 0.18
C ASN A 51 -3.26 -8.15 -0.17
N TRP A 52 -3.62 -7.54 -1.30
CA TRP A 52 -3.04 -6.26 -1.70
C TRP A 52 -4.08 -5.14 -1.83
N ALA A 53 -5.27 -5.44 -2.38
CA ALA A 53 -6.32 -4.44 -2.58
C ALA A 53 -6.77 -3.80 -1.26
N GLY A 54 -7.01 -2.47 -1.31
CA GLY A 54 -7.44 -1.75 -0.13
C GLY A 54 -6.86 -0.34 0.01
N ILE A 55 -7.04 0.24 1.18
CA ILE A 55 -6.53 1.57 1.55
C ILE A 55 -5.47 1.43 2.62
N GLU A 56 -4.29 1.94 2.33
CA GLU A 56 -3.14 1.94 3.24
C GLU A 56 -2.77 3.37 3.63
N VAL A 57 -2.43 3.56 4.90
CA VAL A 57 -1.88 4.83 5.41
C VAL A 57 -0.59 4.57 6.16
N GLY A 58 0.33 5.50 6.05
CA GLY A 58 1.62 5.35 6.70
C GLY A 58 2.41 6.64 6.72
N VAL A 59 3.65 6.50 7.14
CA VAL A 59 4.66 7.55 7.11
C VAL A 59 5.70 7.26 6.03
N ASN A 60 6.34 8.31 5.54
CA ASN A 60 7.36 8.22 4.51
C ASN A 60 8.55 9.12 4.80
N GLY A 61 9.70 8.71 4.30
CA GLY A 61 10.95 9.43 4.50
C GLY A 61 11.98 9.09 3.42
N PHE A 62 13.18 9.59 3.62
CA PHE A 62 14.32 9.34 2.75
C PHE A 62 15.39 8.58 3.49
N SER A 63 15.95 7.58 2.85
CA SER A 63 17.14 6.88 3.29
C SER A 63 18.36 7.31 2.48
N ARG A 64 19.55 7.13 3.05
CA ARG A 64 20.85 7.38 2.40
C ARG A 64 20.93 8.75 1.70
N PRO A 65 20.65 9.86 2.39
CA PRO A 65 20.71 11.17 1.77
C PRO A 65 22.15 11.50 1.36
N ASP A 66 22.33 11.86 0.08
CA ASP A 66 23.62 12.28 -0.47
C ASP A 66 23.45 13.64 -1.15
N TYR A 67 24.02 14.67 -0.53
CA TYR A 67 24.04 16.05 -0.98
C TYR A 67 25.42 16.48 -1.48
N SER A 68 26.29 15.55 -1.89
CA SER A 68 27.69 15.84 -2.27
C SER A 68 27.83 16.86 -3.40
N MET A 69 26.77 17.01 -4.22
CA MET A 69 26.73 17.98 -5.32
C MET A 69 26.31 19.42 -4.90
N TYR A 70 26.08 19.64 -3.61
CA TYR A 70 25.66 20.93 -3.05
C TYR A 70 26.70 21.48 -2.09
N ASP A 71 26.75 22.80 -1.95
CA ASP A 71 27.62 23.46 -1.00
C ASP A 71 27.21 23.15 0.46
N ALA A 72 28.10 23.43 1.38
CA ALA A 72 27.88 23.08 2.79
C ALA A 72 26.62 23.73 3.40
N ASP A 73 26.30 24.94 2.93
CA ASP A 73 25.14 25.72 3.41
C ASP A 73 23.81 25.19 2.83
N ASP A 74 23.85 24.49 1.70
CA ASP A 74 22.70 23.92 1.01
C ASP A 74 22.51 22.44 1.29
N LYS A 75 23.20 21.88 2.27
CA LYS A 75 22.99 20.48 2.68
C LYS A 75 21.69 20.33 3.44
N ASP A 76 21.08 19.15 3.28
CA ASP A 76 19.86 18.73 4.03
C ASP A 76 18.61 19.60 3.81
N PHE A 77 18.53 20.40 2.72
CA PHE A 77 17.37 21.25 2.46
C PHE A 77 16.05 20.46 2.24
N LEU A 78 16.14 19.17 1.90
CA LEU A 78 15.01 18.24 1.81
C LEU A 78 14.87 17.33 3.04
N SER A 79 15.58 17.64 4.15
CA SER A 79 15.34 16.92 5.40
C SER A 79 13.85 16.94 5.74
N ASN A 80 13.30 15.78 6.02
CA ASN A 80 11.87 15.65 6.26
C ASN A 80 11.56 15.07 7.65
N ASN A 81 10.52 15.58 8.25
CA ASN A 81 9.97 15.04 9.47
C ASN A 81 9.16 13.79 9.17
N LEU A 82 9.66 12.64 9.61
CA LEU A 82 9.06 11.33 9.33
C LEU A 82 7.62 11.25 9.84
N LEU A 83 7.36 11.69 11.08
CA LEU A 83 6.03 11.59 11.70
C LEU A 83 5.00 12.55 11.10
N MET A 84 5.46 13.62 10.43
CA MET A 84 4.60 14.60 9.78
C MET A 84 4.50 14.38 8.27
N SER A 85 5.30 13.48 7.74
CA SER A 85 5.24 13.01 6.36
C SER A 85 4.30 11.83 6.27
N ASN A 86 3.46 11.81 5.25
CA ASN A 86 2.44 10.79 5.15
C ASN A 86 2.33 10.23 3.74
N VAL A 87 2.01 8.96 3.68
CA VAL A 87 1.64 8.24 2.46
C VAL A 87 0.22 7.70 2.58
N LEU A 88 -0.52 7.80 1.49
CA LEU A 88 -1.82 7.19 1.31
C LEU A 88 -1.78 6.37 0.02
N ASN A 89 -1.91 5.04 0.13
CA ASN A 89 -2.00 4.15 -1.01
C ASN A 89 -3.45 3.70 -1.20
N LEU A 90 -3.93 3.84 -2.42
CA LEU A 90 -5.23 3.37 -2.88
C LEU A 90 -4.99 2.21 -3.86
N ASN A 91 -5.01 1.00 -3.36
CA ASN A 91 -4.77 -0.23 -4.12
C ASN A 91 -6.10 -0.71 -4.72
N ILE A 92 -6.37 -0.32 -5.97
CA ILE A 92 -7.73 -0.35 -6.55
C ILE A 92 -8.03 -1.70 -7.19
N LEU A 93 -7.15 -2.18 -8.06
CA LEU A 93 -7.34 -3.41 -8.83
C LEU A 93 -6.31 -4.43 -8.41
N GLN A 94 -6.75 -5.63 -8.05
CA GLN A 94 -5.89 -6.75 -7.73
C GLN A 94 -6.18 -7.92 -8.67
N TYR A 95 -5.12 -8.59 -9.07
CA TYR A 95 -5.16 -9.89 -9.69
C TYR A 95 -4.23 -10.83 -8.91
N SER A 96 -4.73 -12.00 -8.59
CA SER A 96 -3.98 -13.01 -7.85
C SER A 96 -4.12 -14.37 -8.50
N LYS A 97 -3.05 -15.18 -8.46
CA LYS A 97 -3.03 -16.54 -9.00
C LYS A 97 -2.28 -17.46 -8.06
N GLY A 98 -2.94 -18.53 -7.62
CA GLY A 98 -2.32 -19.60 -6.86
C GLY A 98 -1.27 -20.35 -7.69
N LEU A 99 -0.17 -20.71 -7.05
CA LEU A 99 0.91 -21.52 -7.64
C LEU A 99 0.80 -22.99 -7.26
N GLN A 100 -0.13 -23.35 -6.40
CA GLN A 100 -0.38 -24.71 -5.94
C GLN A 100 -1.76 -25.16 -6.37
N SER A 101 -1.88 -26.44 -6.75
CA SER A 101 -3.16 -27.03 -7.18
C SER A 101 -4.03 -27.52 -6.02
N THR A 102 -3.46 -27.77 -4.84
CA THR A 102 -4.17 -28.44 -3.75
C THR A 102 -4.28 -27.64 -2.46
N ARG A 103 -3.41 -26.69 -2.21
CA ARG A 103 -3.36 -25.99 -0.90
C ARG A 103 -3.63 -24.50 -0.96
N ASN A 104 -3.44 -23.88 -2.11
CA ASN A 104 -3.63 -22.43 -2.32
C ASN A 104 -3.02 -21.53 -1.22
N THR A 105 -1.85 -21.93 -0.71
CA THR A 105 -1.12 -21.19 0.33
C THR A 105 -0.03 -20.30 -0.25
N VAL A 106 0.35 -20.51 -1.50
CA VAL A 106 1.36 -19.72 -2.22
C VAL A 106 0.80 -19.23 -3.52
N GLY A 107 0.94 -17.95 -3.80
CA GLY A 107 0.46 -17.35 -5.04
C GLY A 107 1.25 -16.11 -5.44
N LEU A 108 0.96 -15.64 -6.64
CA LEU A 108 1.42 -14.37 -7.16
C LEU A 108 0.29 -13.34 -7.06
N VAL A 109 0.66 -12.13 -6.68
CA VAL A 109 -0.26 -10.99 -6.56
C VAL A 109 0.29 -9.82 -7.35
N THR A 110 -0.55 -9.24 -8.18
CA THR A 110 -0.27 -8.01 -8.91
C THR A 110 -1.51 -7.11 -8.88
N GLY A 111 -1.37 -5.88 -9.35
CA GLY A 111 -2.50 -4.95 -9.34
C GLY A 111 -2.15 -3.58 -9.87
N ILE A 112 -3.09 -2.66 -9.74
CA ILE A 112 -2.93 -1.25 -10.08
C ILE A 112 -3.46 -0.39 -8.95
N GLY A 113 -2.62 0.51 -8.43
CA GLY A 113 -2.97 1.44 -7.36
C GLY A 113 -2.42 2.83 -7.58
N LEU A 114 -2.80 3.74 -6.68
CA LEU A 114 -2.31 5.11 -6.60
C LEU A 114 -1.62 5.32 -5.26
N SER A 115 -0.42 5.91 -5.30
CA SER A 115 0.34 6.30 -4.12
C SER A 115 0.43 7.82 -4.04
N LEU A 116 -0.13 8.40 -2.98
CA LEU A 116 -0.09 9.82 -2.69
C LEU A 116 0.92 10.06 -1.57
N GLN A 117 2.09 10.53 -1.94
CA GLN A 117 3.20 10.76 -1.02
C GLN A 117 3.32 12.25 -0.68
N SER A 118 3.52 12.57 0.59
CA SER A 118 3.67 13.94 1.05
C SER A 118 4.76 14.03 2.10
N TYR A 119 5.85 14.70 1.77
CA TYR A 119 7.00 14.92 2.62
C TYR A 119 6.91 16.27 3.29
N ARG A 120 6.92 16.28 4.62
CA ARG A 120 6.96 17.50 5.42
C ARG A 120 8.41 17.90 5.63
N LEU A 121 8.82 19.01 5.02
CA LEU A 121 10.18 19.51 5.18
C LEU A 121 10.38 20.14 6.57
N ASP A 122 11.50 19.83 7.21
CA ASP A 122 11.87 20.38 8.50
C ASP A 122 12.31 21.84 8.38
N ASN A 123 12.97 22.15 7.27
CA ASN A 123 13.44 23.51 6.97
C ASN A 123 12.31 24.38 6.42
N LYS A 124 12.41 25.71 6.66
CA LYS A 124 11.50 26.71 6.11
C LYS A 124 11.79 27.03 4.65
N THR A 125 12.37 26.09 3.94
CA THR A 125 12.73 26.17 2.53
C THR A 125 11.69 25.44 1.71
N THR A 126 11.51 25.85 0.48
CA THR A 126 10.88 25.09 -0.58
C THR A 126 11.93 24.76 -1.61
N ILE A 127 11.55 24.09 -2.67
CA ILE A 127 12.46 23.77 -3.78
C ILE A 127 12.06 24.51 -5.03
N GLU A 128 13.04 24.87 -5.82
CA GLU A 128 12.86 25.35 -7.16
C GLU A 128 13.84 24.66 -8.11
N LYS A 129 13.61 24.82 -9.41
CA LYS A 129 14.43 24.28 -10.47
C LYS A 129 15.16 25.46 -11.11
N ASP A 130 16.48 25.36 -11.21
CA ASP A 130 17.27 26.38 -11.91
C ASP A 130 17.16 26.27 -13.44
N ALA A 131 17.81 27.19 -14.16
CA ALA A 131 17.81 27.21 -15.62
C ALA A 131 18.42 25.94 -16.25
N PHE A 132 19.25 25.22 -15.52
CA PHE A 132 19.91 23.99 -15.96
C PHE A 132 19.14 22.73 -15.54
N GLY A 133 18.02 22.89 -14.85
CA GLY A 133 17.18 21.81 -14.38
C GLY A 133 17.66 21.18 -13.06
N LYS A 134 18.64 21.75 -12.38
CA LYS A 134 19.07 21.31 -11.05
C LYS A 134 18.09 21.84 -9.99
N VAL A 135 17.71 20.98 -9.07
CA VAL A 135 16.87 21.34 -7.93
C VAL A 135 17.70 22.09 -6.91
N GLN A 136 17.23 23.23 -6.46
CA GLN A 136 17.89 24.07 -5.47
C GLN A 136 16.95 24.44 -4.34
N PRO A 137 17.46 24.70 -3.13
CA PRO A 137 16.66 25.25 -2.05
C PRO A 137 16.24 26.66 -2.39
N LYS A 138 14.97 26.95 -2.18
CA LYS A 138 14.43 28.31 -2.24
C LYS A 138 14.02 28.75 -0.85
N THR A 139 14.77 29.67 -0.28
CA THR A 139 14.42 30.26 1.00
C THR A 139 13.24 31.20 0.81
N MET A 140 12.12 30.86 1.43
CA MET A 140 10.94 31.69 1.47
C MET A 140 10.55 31.84 2.94
N PHE A 141 10.77 33.02 3.49
CA PHE A 141 10.41 33.29 4.85
C PHE A 141 9.20 34.20 4.90
N PHE A 142 8.05 33.66 5.26
CA PHE A 142 6.80 34.41 5.42
C PHE A 142 6.42 34.58 6.91
N ASP A 143 6.65 33.51 7.71
CA ASP A 143 6.23 33.47 9.11
C ASP A 143 7.03 32.39 9.87
N SER A 144 7.18 32.57 11.19
CA SER A 144 7.82 31.59 12.07
C SER A 144 7.13 30.22 12.07
N ASN A 145 5.83 30.18 11.81
CA ASN A 145 5.00 28.97 11.76
C ASN A 145 4.81 28.40 10.35
N GLN A 146 5.61 28.84 9.40
CA GLN A 146 5.57 28.34 8.02
C GLN A 146 5.73 26.84 7.96
N LYS A 147 4.95 26.22 7.06
CA LYS A 147 4.95 24.79 6.82
C LYS A 147 5.18 24.49 5.36
N SER A 148 6.29 23.86 5.05
CA SER A 148 6.63 23.42 3.69
C SER A 148 6.34 21.93 3.51
N LYS A 149 5.71 21.57 2.40
CA LYS A 149 5.45 20.20 2.01
C LYS A 149 5.80 19.99 0.55
N PHE A 150 6.37 18.82 0.26
CA PHE A 150 6.60 18.34 -1.09
C PHE A 150 5.71 17.12 -1.30
N SER A 151 4.89 17.13 -2.35
CA SER A 151 3.88 16.08 -2.57
C SER A 151 3.94 15.56 -3.99
N MET A 152 3.77 14.25 -4.13
CA MET A 152 3.81 13.52 -5.39
C MET A 152 2.69 12.50 -5.45
N VAL A 153 2.26 12.18 -6.66
CA VAL A 153 1.29 11.13 -6.94
C VAL A 153 1.88 10.17 -7.96
N TYR A 154 1.85 8.90 -7.63
CA TYR A 154 2.29 7.81 -8.51
C TYR A 154 1.13 6.86 -8.80
N ILE A 155 1.12 6.31 -10.02
CA ILE A 155 0.43 5.05 -10.29
C ILE A 155 1.43 3.93 -10.07
N GLU A 156 1.02 2.86 -9.37
CA GLU A 156 1.91 1.78 -8.97
C GLU A 156 1.38 0.43 -9.42
N VAL A 157 2.31 -0.43 -9.82
CA VAL A 157 2.05 -1.82 -10.23
C VAL A 157 3.01 -2.71 -9.46
N PRO A 158 2.55 -3.47 -8.47
CA PRO A 158 3.35 -4.45 -7.76
C PRO A 158 3.38 -5.79 -8.49
N LEU A 159 4.42 -6.57 -8.24
CA LEU A 159 4.49 -8.00 -8.51
C LEU A 159 5.08 -8.68 -7.29
N MET A 160 4.27 -9.43 -6.58
CA MET A 160 4.61 -10.02 -5.29
C MET A 160 4.35 -11.52 -5.28
N ALA A 161 5.22 -12.26 -4.60
CA ALA A 161 4.91 -13.58 -4.11
C ALA A 161 4.28 -13.47 -2.73
N GLU A 162 3.16 -14.15 -2.52
CA GLU A 162 2.46 -14.18 -1.25
C GLU A 162 2.38 -15.59 -0.72
N PHE A 163 2.68 -15.73 0.56
CA PHE A 163 2.59 -16.96 1.32
C PHE A 163 1.55 -16.81 2.43
N GLN A 164 0.57 -17.71 2.49
CA GLN A 164 -0.52 -17.69 3.46
C GLN A 164 -0.46 -18.95 4.33
N VAL A 165 -0.47 -18.75 5.64
CA VAL A 165 -0.52 -19.85 6.63
C VAL A 165 -1.92 -19.87 7.25
N PRO A 166 -2.68 -20.95 7.09
CA PRO A 166 -3.97 -21.10 7.77
C PRO A 166 -3.75 -21.24 9.27
N VAL A 167 -4.43 -20.43 10.07
CA VAL A 167 -4.34 -20.45 11.54
C VAL A 167 -5.70 -20.84 12.11
N LYS A 168 -5.78 -22.03 12.71
CA LYS A 168 -6.91 -22.65 13.48
C LYS A 168 -8.36 -22.41 13.02
N HIS A 169 -8.70 -21.30 12.41
CA HIS A 169 -10.03 -21.01 11.87
C HIS A 169 -9.90 -20.53 10.42
N VAL A 170 -10.78 -20.99 9.61
CA VAL A 170 -10.81 -20.90 8.15
C VAL A 170 -10.64 -19.49 7.58
N ALA A 171 -11.15 -18.49 8.27
CA ALA A 171 -11.12 -17.10 7.82
C ALA A 171 -9.83 -16.34 8.19
N ASP A 172 -9.00 -16.91 9.07
CA ASP A 172 -7.88 -16.19 9.66
C ASP A 172 -6.56 -16.75 9.11
N ARG A 173 -6.07 -16.17 8.03
CA ARG A 173 -4.76 -16.51 7.47
C ARG A 173 -3.73 -15.47 7.89
N LEU A 174 -2.60 -15.94 8.38
CA LEU A 174 -1.39 -15.14 8.45
C LEU A 174 -0.80 -15.10 7.04
N TYR A 175 -0.60 -13.93 6.48
CA TYR A 175 0.06 -13.82 5.18
C TYR A 175 1.36 -13.00 5.26
N PHE A 176 2.27 -13.36 4.39
CA PHE A 176 3.51 -12.66 4.11
C PHE A 176 3.65 -12.50 2.61
N SER A 177 3.80 -11.26 2.15
CA SER A 177 4.00 -10.96 0.73
C SER A 177 5.30 -10.18 0.57
N ALA A 178 6.09 -10.53 -0.43
CA ALA A 178 7.28 -9.79 -0.81
C ALA A 178 7.41 -9.73 -2.33
N GLY A 179 7.94 -8.63 -2.84
CA GLY A 179 8.10 -8.47 -4.28
C GLY A 179 8.66 -7.12 -4.66
N ILE A 180 8.47 -6.80 -5.91
CA ILE A 180 8.89 -5.54 -6.53
C ILE A 180 7.67 -4.65 -6.79
N ASN A 181 7.90 -3.35 -6.81
CA ASN A 181 6.93 -2.33 -7.15
C ASN A 181 7.50 -1.40 -8.22
N VAL A 182 6.74 -1.15 -9.26
CA VAL A 182 7.06 -0.18 -10.32
C VAL A 182 6.06 0.94 -10.24
N GLY A 183 6.55 2.18 -10.14
CA GLY A 183 5.72 3.37 -10.10
C GLY A 183 5.98 4.28 -11.29
N ARG A 184 4.92 4.98 -11.76
CA ARG A 184 5.02 6.09 -12.69
C ARG A 184 4.45 7.33 -12.05
N ARG A 185 5.22 8.41 -12.05
CA ARG A 185 4.80 9.70 -11.52
C ARG A 185 3.71 10.32 -12.40
N LEU A 186 2.62 10.73 -11.77
CA LEU A 186 1.50 11.43 -12.42
C LEU A 186 1.57 12.94 -12.18
N SER A 187 1.94 13.35 -10.97
CA SER A 187 2.02 14.77 -10.63
C SER A 187 2.95 15.02 -9.45
N SER A 188 3.47 16.25 -9.37
CA SER A 188 4.23 16.73 -8.23
C SER A 188 3.96 18.21 -7.97
N HIS A 189 4.05 18.62 -6.72
CA HIS A 189 3.91 20.02 -6.33
C HIS A 189 4.54 20.28 -4.96
N THR A 190 5.00 21.52 -4.79
CA THR A 190 5.33 22.06 -3.47
C THR A 190 4.15 22.83 -2.91
N LYS A 191 4.03 22.86 -1.61
CA LYS A 191 3.00 23.61 -0.89
C LYS A 191 3.57 24.26 0.35
N VAL A 192 3.55 25.57 0.37
CA VAL A 192 3.91 26.40 1.53
C VAL A 192 2.64 26.94 2.16
N LYS A 193 2.49 26.73 3.45
CA LYS A 193 1.41 27.31 4.26
C LYS A 193 2.04 28.29 5.23
N TYR A 194 1.54 29.50 5.30
CA TYR A 194 2.01 30.58 6.18
C TYR A 194 0.83 31.45 6.66
N ARG A 195 1.08 32.33 7.62
CA ARG A 195 0.16 33.36 8.04
C ARG A 195 0.63 34.72 7.57
N SER A 196 -0.29 35.51 7.03
CA SER A 196 -0.10 36.93 6.74
C SER A 196 -1.36 37.66 7.22
N ASP A 197 -1.22 38.71 8.00
CA ASP A 197 -2.32 39.52 8.55
C ASP A 197 -3.41 38.66 9.23
N ASP A 198 -2.98 37.72 10.10
CA ASP A 198 -3.82 36.74 10.78
C ASP A 198 -4.63 35.78 9.85
N LYS A 199 -4.46 35.89 8.55
CA LYS A 199 -5.09 34.98 7.57
C LYS A 199 -4.14 33.88 7.17
N LYS A 200 -4.67 32.64 7.11
CA LYS A 200 -3.94 31.49 6.63
C LYS A 200 -3.83 31.56 5.08
N GLN A 201 -2.63 31.69 4.60
CA GLN A 201 -2.31 31.68 3.17
C GLN A 201 -1.72 30.33 2.76
N LYS A 202 -1.91 29.97 1.49
CA LYS A 202 -1.40 28.74 0.89
C LYS A 202 -0.84 29.06 -0.49
N LEU A 203 0.44 28.79 -0.67
CA LEU A 203 1.08 28.84 -1.97
C LEU A 203 1.30 27.39 -2.44
N LYS A 204 0.70 27.01 -3.56
CA LYS A 204 0.88 25.72 -4.21
C LYS A 204 1.54 25.95 -5.57
N THR A 205 2.73 25.37 -5.76
CA THR A 205 3.47 25.49 -7.01
C THR A 205 3.58 24.08 -7.62
N PRO A 206 2.84 23.79 -8.69
CA PRO A 206 3.03 22.56 -9.44
C PRO A 206 4.34 22.67 -10.23
N GLY A 207 5.03 21.56 -10.42
CA GLY A 207 6.29 21.53 -11.16
C GLY A 207 6.82 20.11 -11.30
N ASP A 208 7.71 19.95 -12.26
CA ASP A 208 8.36 18.67 -12.50
C ASP A 208 9.48 18.38 -11.48
N TYR A 209 10.22 19.41 -11.05
CA TYR A 209 11.33 19.34 -10.09
C TYR A 209 12.42 18.30 -10.43
N SER A 210 12.59 17.99 -11.72
CA SER A 210 13.55 16.96 -12.18
C SER A 210 13.45 15.64 -11.41
N LEU A 211 12.24 15.26 -11.04
CA LEU A 211 11.94 13.98 -10.45
C LEU A 211 11.97 12.89 -11.52
N ARG A 212 12.39 11.70 -11.16
CA ARG A 212 12.26 10.54 -12.05
C ARG A 212 10.80 10.26 -12.36
N ASP A 213 10.50 9.97 -13.62
CA ASP A 213 9.15 9.59 -14.04
C ASP A 213 8.79 8.18 -13.61
N PHE A 214 9.79 7.29 -13.55
CA PHE A 214 9.62 5.91 -13.14
C PHE A 214 10.42 5.62 -11.89
N THR A 215 9.78 4.90 -10.96
CA THR A 215 10.40 4.38 -9.75
C THR A 215 10.39 2.85 -9.79
N PHE A 216 11.40 2.25 -9.19
CA PHE A 216 11.52 0.82 -9.01
C PHE A 216 11.94 0.56 -7.58
N GLY A 217 11.23 -0.32 -6.89
CA GLY A 217 11.45 -0.58 -5.48
C GLY A 217 11.03 -1.99 -5.07
N GLY A 218 11.26 -2.28 -3.80
CA GLY A 218 10.79 -3.47 -3.10
C GLY A 218 9.60 -3.16 -2.22
N THR A 219 8.73 -4.13 -2.07
CA THR A 219 7.57 -4.07 -1.18
C THR A 219 7.48 -5.34 -0.36
N VAL A 220 7.13 -5.17 0.91
CA VAL A 220 6.89 -6.27 1.85
C VAL A 220 5.60 -5.99 2.58
N ARG A 221 4.80 -7.03 2.77
CA ARG A 221 3.57 -6.97 3.55
C ARG A 221 3.46 -8.16 4.47
N VAL A 222 2.91 -7.93 5.64
CA VAL A 222 2.57 -8.97 6.59
C VAL A 222 1.25 -8.62 7.24
N GLY A 223 0.39 -9.60 7.39
CA GLY A 223 -0.89 -9.36 8.03
C GLY A 223 -1.52 -10.59 8.64
N TYR A 224 -2.28 -10.32 9.67
CA TYR A 224 -3.10 -11.30 10.36
C TYR A 224 -4.40 -10.62 10.81
N ARG A 225 -5.52 -11.13 10.34
CA ARG A 225 -6.86 -10.59 10.64
C ARG A 225 -6.95 -9.08 10.32
N TRP A 226 -6.99 -8.24 11.33
CA TRP A 226 -7.19 -6.80 11.21
C TRP A 226 -5.89 -6.00 11.17
N VAL A 227 -4.78 -6.61 11.58
CA VAL A 227 -3.47 -5.97 11.60
C VAL A 227 -2.73 -6.32 10.31
N ASN A 228 -2.64 -5.38 9.42
CA ASN A 228 -1.95 -5.52 8.15
C ASN A 228 -0.91 -4.40 8.01
N LEU A 229 0.34 -4.79 7.92
CA LEU A 229 1.48 -3.89 7.81
C LEU A 229 2.03 -3.90 6.39
N PHE A 230 2.53 -2.77 5.94
CA PHE A 230 3.28 -2.67 4.71
C PHE A 230 4.58 -1.90 4.91
N ALA A 231 5.58 -2.20 4.09
CA ALA A 231 6.80 -1.43 3.94
C ALA A 231 7.22 -1.42 2.47
N ASN A 232 7.55 -0.24 1.96
CA ASN A 232 8.08 -0.04 0.62
C ASN A 232 9.43 0.68 0.69
N TYR A 233 10.33 0.35 -0.22
CA TYR A 233 11.63 0.95 -0.35
C TYR A 233 12.00 1.10 -1.82
N ASP A 234 12.26 2.33 -2.27
CA ASP A 234 12.66 2.59 -3.65
C ASP A 234 14.17 2.37 -3.81
N PHE A 235 14.54 1.55 -4.79
CA PHE A 235 15.93 1.32 -5.18
C PHE A 235 16.45 2.39 -6.13
N THR A 236 15.54 3.13 -6.76
CA THR A 236 15.87 4.26 -7.60
C THR A 236 15.85 5.56 -6.78
N PRO A 237 16.82 6.46 -6.97
CA PRO A 237 16.77 7.76 -6.33
C PRO A 237 15.58 8.59 -6.87
N MET A 238 15.06 9.48 -6.03
CA MET A 238 13.90 10.32 -6.33
C MET A 238 14.10 11.25 -7.52
N PHE A 239 15.29 11.84 -7.63
CA PHE A 239 15.62 12.81 -8.69
C PHE A 239 16.37 12.14 -9.84
N GLU A 240 16.32 12.78 -11.01
CA GLU A 240 17.18 12.44 -12.15
C GLU A 240 18.67 12.61 -11.80
N ASP A 241 19.53 11.89 -12.51
CA ASP A 241 20.96 11.92 -12.24
C ASP A 241 21.50 13.34 -12.44
N HIS A 242 22.29 13.82 -11.48
CA HIS A 242 22.89 15.16 -11.44
C HIS A 242 21.88 16.34 -11.41
N ARG A 243 20.57 16.07 -11.17
CA ARG A 243 19.55 17.09 -11.10
C ARG A 243 19.08 17.42 -9.69
N GLY A 244 19.34 16.55 -8.72
CA GLY A 244 18.95 16.71 -7.34
C GLY A 244 19.79 15.82 -6.41
N PRO A 245 19.59 15.91 -5.09
CA PRO A 245 20.28 15.04 -4.15
C PRO A 245 19.83 13.60 -4.34
N ARG A 246 20.72 12.65 -4.07
CA ARG A 246 20.36 11.23 -4.10
C ARG A 246 19.58 10.87 -2.83
N LEU A 247 18.29 10.75 -2.95
CA LEU A 247 17.37 10.39 -1.87
C LEU A 247 16.61 9.13 -2.28
N TYR A 248 16.62 8.12 -1.41
CA TYR A 248 15.91 6.87 -1.65
C TYR A 248 14.65 6.87 -0.78
N PRO A 249 13.46 7.02 -1.38
CA PRO A 249 12.20 7.01 -0.65
C PRO A 249 11.94 5.68 0.04
N PHE A 250 11.39 5.74 1.23
CA PHE A 250 10.80 4.60 1.91
C PHE A 250 9.48 4.98 2.55
N SER A 251 8.63 4.02 2.75
CA SER A 251 7.37 4.20 3.48
C SER A 251 7.00 2.93 4.23
N PHE A 252 6.30 3.10 5.34
CA PHE A 252 5.71 2.00 6.08
C PHE A 252 4.45 2.44 6.80
N GLY A 253 3.56 1.50 7.07
CA GLY A 253 2.30 1.82 7.70
C GLY A 253 1.36 0.63 7.80
N LEU A 254 0.07 0.95 7.86
CA LEU A 254 -1.02 0.02 8.09
C LEU A 254 -2.00 0.05 6.91
N ARG A 255 -2.56 -1.10 6.58
CA ARG A 255 -3.74 -1.18 5.73
C ARG A 255 -4.97 -1.09 6.61
N LEU A 256 -5.81 -0.10 6.35
CA LEU A 256 -7.02 0.18 7.11
C LEU A 256 -8.23 -0.58 6.59
N ILE A 257 -8.33 -0.71 5.27
CA ILE A 257 -9.47 -1.32 4.59
C ILE A 257 -8.92 -2.26 3.52
N SER A 258 -9.44 -3.48 3.45
CA SER A 258 -9.25 -4.42 2.34
C SER A 258 -10.58 -4.67 1.64
N PHE A 259 -10.58 -4.83 0.32
CA PHE A 259 -11.75 -5.15 -0.50
C PHE A 259 -11.38 -6.09 -1.64
#